data_b730bd8ebabd05ec4cc1b133e4cfa3cb
#
_entry.id   b730bd8ebabd05ec4cc1b133e4cfa3cb
#
_cell.length_a   1.000
_cell.length_b   1.000
_cell.length_c   1.000
_cell.angle_alpha   90.00
_cell.angle_beta   90.00
_cell.angle_gamma   90.00
#
_symmetry.space_group_name_H-M   'P 1'
#
loop_
_entity.id
_entity.type
_entity.pdbx_description
1 polymer ?
#
loop_
_entity_poly.entity_id
_entity_poly.type
_entity_poly.pdbx_seq_one_letter_code
_entity_poly.pdbx_strand_id
1 'polypeptide(L)'
;MIIDDNHYDVILIGSGAGGGTLAASLADAGHTVLLLERGGVMPQADQNVAEVGLFRKQRYHPEEKWFGTDGDPFSPQMVHAIGGNTKIWGGVLERMREQEFLGVPLQEGPSPDWELRYDDLAPWYDQAESLYHVHGVAGADPTAPARGSAYPAAPRPVEPFQVELRAALERQGLHPYDLPLSWSDSAVDPTGDAELFGVDPVRACGGVTVKERARVMQLHVNPSGQEVRGVEAEIDNQRWLFRGHQVVLAAGAIGTPEILLRSATDHHARGLANGSDQVGRNLMKPQLTSILQLAAAPNSGRYGRGHGITDFHWGDKNVDFPLGSIQSGGGVLQDALFAESPPVLSLVTRLLPDFGLEQLAARSITWWAMSAVRPDPHNRVALRGNLLQIHYTANNREAHDRLVYRWIDCLKAVEADPLTQVAKAAPTHPRGEAPLPVIGGACGTCRMGSDPATSVVNLEGRSHEVANLWIVDASVLPFCPSVGVGLTVIANALRIGAALKASL
;
A
#
# COMPACT_ATOMS: atom_id res chain seq x y z
N MET A 1 -11.25 3.82 -33.09
CA MET A 1 -11.50 4.32 -31.75
C MET A 1 -13.01 4.46 -31.60
N ILE A 2 -13.58 3.85 -30.57
CA ILE A 2 -14.99 3.97 -30.21
C ILE A 2 -15.13 5.17 -29.28
N ILE A 3 -16.13 6.01 -29.48
CA ILE A 3 -16.38 7.15 -28.61
C ILE A 3 -17.57 6.78 -27.73
N ASP A 4 -17.43 6.88 -26.39
CA ASP A 4 -18.56 6.78 -25.49
C ASP A 4 -19.44 8.02 -25.67
N ASP A 5 -20.75 7.80 -25.88
CA ASP A 5 -21.70 8.90 -26.12
C ASP A 5 -22.02 9.71 -24.84
N ASN A 6 -21.69 9.14 -23.66
CA ASN A 6 -21.89 9.82 -22.38
C ASN A 6 -20.81 10.86 -22.11
N HIS A 7 -21.17 11.88 -21.35
CA HIS A 7 -20.27 12.84 -20.76
C HIS A 7 -20.42 12.80 -19.25
N TYR A 8 -19.33 12.53 -18.55
CA TYR A 8 -19.33 12.33 -17.09
C TYR A 8 -18.90 13.58 -16.36
N ASP A 9 -19.43 13.82 -15.16
CA ASP A 9 -18.92 14.87 -14.29
C ASP A 9 -17.51 14.52 -13.81
N VAL A 10 -17.29 13.24 -13.47
CA VAL A 10 -15.97 12.74 -13.02
C VAL A 10 -15.61 11.45 -13.73
N ILE A 11 -14.40 11.38 -14.29
CA ILE A 11 -13.77 10.12 -14.71
C ILE A 11 -12.69 9.77 -13.70
N LEU A 12 -12.86 8.65 -13.00
CA LEU A 12 -11.94 8.13 -12.01
C LEU A 12 -11.16 6.95 -12.59
N ILE A 13 -9.83 6.96 -12.51
CA ILE A 13 -8.94 6.00 -13.14
C ILE A 13 -8.22 5.19 -12.06
N GLY A 14 -8.63 3.94 -11.86
CA GLY A 14 -8.16 3.01 -10.84
C GLY A 14 -9.10 2.91 -9.64
N SER A 15 -9.23 1.70 -9.09
CA SER A 15 -10.18 1.32 -8.04
C SER A 15 -9.51 0.90 -6.72
N GLY A 16 -8.19 1.12 -6.57
CA GLY A 16 -7.45 0.82 -5.34
C GLY A 16 -7.85 1.70 -4.15
N ALA A 17 -7.03 1.74 -3.10
CA ALA A 17 -7.31 2.46 -1.86
C ALA A 17 -7.79 3.90 -2.07
N GLY A 18 -7.11 4.70 -2.92
CA GLY A 18 -7.53 6.06 -3.21
C GLY A 18 -8.80 6.13 -4.05
N GLY A 19 -8.84 5.39 -5.18
CA GLY A 19 -9.94 5.44 -6.13
C GLY A 19 -11.23 4.83 -5.60
N GLY A 20 -11.19 3.67 -4.95
CA GLY A 20 -12.35 3.05 -4.33
C GLY A 20 -12.95 3.93 -3.23
N THR A 21 -12.09 4.54 -2.40
CA THR A 21 -12.50 5.50 -1.37
C THR A 21 -13.17 6.74 -1.97
N LEU A 22 -12.55 7.30 -3.02
CA LEU A 22 -13.14 8.47 -3.70
C LEU A 22 -14.47 8.12 -4.34
N ALA A 23 -14.60 6.96 -4.98
CA ALA A 23 -15.86 6.49 -5.55
C ALA A 23 -16.96 6.43 -4.48
N ALA A 24 -16.67 5.86 -3.30
CA ALA A 24 -17.58 5.85 -2.16
C ALA A 24 -17.99 7.26 -1.74
N SER A 25 -17.05 8.19 -1.70
CA SER A 25 -17.34 9.57 -1.29
C SER A 25 -18.18 10.36 -2.30
N LEU A 26 -18.15 9.99 -3.59
CA LEU A 26 -18.88 10.70 -4.66
C LEU A 26 -20.28 10.13 -4.94
N ALA A 27 -20.60 8.94 -4.48
CA ALA A 27 -21.81 8.20 -4.87
C ALA A 27 -23.12 8.94 -4.58
N ASP A 28 -23.20 9.67 -3.47
CA ASP A 28 -24.41 10.38 -3.02
C ASP A 28 -24.46 11.86 -3.46
N ALA A 29 -23.48 12.31 -4.25
CA ALA A 29 -23.36 13.71 -4.60
C ALA A 29 -24.20 14.16 -5.81
N GLY A 30 -24.97 13.25 -6.43
CA GLY A 30 -25.81 13.53 -7.61
C GLY A 30 -25.03 13.72 -8.91
N HIS A 31 -23.74 13.40 -8.92
CA HIS A 31 -22.86 13.52 -10.09
C HIS A 31 -22.77 12.21 -10.85
N THR A 32 -22.56 12.32 -12.17
CA THR A 32 -22.27 11.16 -13.03
C THR A 32 -20.81 10.79 -12.94
N VAL A 33 -20.50 9.63 -12.35
CA VAL A 33 -19.13 9.15 -12.14
C VAL A 33 -18.87 7.91 -12.96
N LEU A 34 -17.77 7.92 -13.74
CA LEU A 34 -17.23 6.76 -14.44
C LEU A 34 -15.96 6.30 -13.74
N LEU A 35 -15.91 5.06 -13.27
CA LEU A 35 -14.71 4.40 -12.77
C LEU A 35 -14.16 3.45 -13.84
N LEU A 36 -12.92 3.68 -14.27
CA LEU A 36 -12.18 2.82 -15.20
C LEU A 36 -11.16 1.99 -14.41
N GLU A 37 -11.32 0.68 -14.41
CA GLU A 37 -10.40 -0.25 -13.77
C GLU A 37 -9.76 -1.18 -14.80
N ARG A 38 -8.42 -1.29 -14.80
CA ARG A 38 -7.67 -2.12 -15.74
C ARG A 38 -7.89 -3.63 -15.56
N GLY A 39 -8.20 -4.06 -14.36
CA GLY A 39 -8.54 -5.43 -14.02
C GLY A 39 -10.05 -5.71 -14.04
N GLY A 40 -10.40 -6.94 -13.73
CA GLY A 40 -11.80 -7.36 -13.53
C GLY A 40 -12.08 -7.66 -12.06
N VAL A 41 -13.24 -8.24 -11.78
CA VAL A 41 -13.52 -8.83 -10.46
C VAL A 41 -12.56 -9.99 -10.23
N MET A 42 -11.95 -10.03 -9.06
CA MET A 42 -11.11 -11.16 -8.66
C MET A 42 -11.98 -12.39 -8.42
N PRO A 43 -11.72 -13.55 -9.05
CA PRO A 43 -12.50 -14.76 -8.80
C PRO A 43 -12.52 -15.13 -7.31
N GLN A 44 -13.67 -15.55 -6.79
CA GLN A 44 -13.84 -15.88 -5.37
C GLN A 44 -12.83 -16.93 -4.86
N ALA A 45 -12.47 -17.92 -5.70
CA ALA A 45 -11.42 -18.89 -5.40
C ALA A 45 -10.01 -18.28 -5.24
N ASP A 46 -9.78 -17.08 -5.76
CA ASP A 46 -8.49 -16.37 -5.68
C ASP A 46 -8.50 -15.30 -4.58
N GLN A 47 -9.67 -14.93 -4.08
CA GLN A 47 -9.84 -14.00 -2.93
C GLN A 47 -9.45 -14.66 -1.62
N ASN A 48 -9.55 -15.99 -1.55
CA ASN A 48 -9.09 -16.73 -0.38
C ASN A 48 -7.57 -16.89 -0.41
N VAL A 49 -6.87 -16.05 0.36
CA VAL A 49 -5.41 -16.10 0.51
C VAL A 49 -4.92 -17.48 0.96
N ALA A 50 -5.79 -18.27 1.61
CA ALA A 50 -5.51 -19.65 2.03
C ALA A 50 -5.59 -20.67 0.89
N GLU A 51 -6.10 -20.32 -0.29
CA GLU A 51 -6.20 -21.25 -1.40
C GLU A 51 -4.97 -21.22 -2.31
N VAL A 52 -4.71 -22.36 -2.92
CA VAL A 52 -3.56 -22.68 -3.80
C VAL A 52 -3.38 -21.70 -4.97
N GLY A 53 -4.44 -20.92 -5.30
CA GLY A 53 -4.45 -20.06 -6.48
C GLY A 53 -3.52 -18.86 -6.42
N LEU A 54 -3.47 -18.16 -5.29
CA LEU A 54 -2.75 -16.89 -5.21
C LEU A 54 -1.22 -17.11 -5.31
N PHE A 55 -0.65 -17.93 -4.43
CA PHE A 55 0.79 -18.10 -4.32
C PHE A 55 1.36 -19.08 -5.35
N ARG A 56 0.86 -20.32 -5.46
CA ARG A 56 1.40 -21.31 -6.41
C ARG A 56 1.20 -20.93 -7.87
N LYS A 57 0.08 -20.29 -8.21
CA LYS A 57 -0.20 -19.80 -9.57
C LYS A 57 0.34 -18.40 -9.83
N GLN A 58 0.95 -17.77 -8.84
CA GLN A 58 1.54 -16.43 -8.91
C GLN A 58 0.58 -15.37 -9.52
N ARG A 59 -0.71 -15.43 -9.18
CA ARG A 59 -1.74 -14.56 -9.76
C ARG A 59 -1.62 -13.09 -9.36
N TYR A 60 -0.75 -12.78 -8.40
CA TYR A 60 -0.34 -11.42 -8.05
C TYR A 60 0.88 -10.93 -8.88
N HIS A 61 1.27 -11.67 -9.92
CA HIS A 61 2.25 -11.23 -10.89
C HIS A 61 1.56 -11.09 -12.25
N PRO A 62 1.34 -9.87 -12.75
CA PRO A 62 0.82 -9.64 -14.08
C PRO A 62 1.81 -10.12 -15.14
N GLU A 63 1.30 -10.41 -16.35
CA GLU A 63 2.12 -10.82 -17.50
C GLU A 63 3.08 -9.72 -17.97
N GLU A 64 2.74 -8.46 -17.68
CA GLU A 64 3.58 -7.33 -18.07
C GLU A 64 4.96 -7.37 -17.41
N LYS A 65 5.96 -6.90 -18.13
CA LYS A 65 7.33 -6.78 -17.64
C LYS A 65 7.70 -5.32 -17.48
N TRP A 66 8.28 -5.04 -16.32
CA TRP A 66 8.97 -3.78 -16.04
C TRP A 66 10.47 -4.01 -16.07
N PHE A 67 11.23 -2.95 -16.15
CA PHE A 67 12.68 -3.02 -16.29
C PHE A 67 13.36 -2.30 -15.13
N GLY A 68 14.38 -2.92 -14.54
CA GLY A 68 15.20 -2.32 -13.50
C GLY A 68 16.16 -1.25 -14.05
N THR A 69 16.95 -0.66 -13.14
CA THR A 69 17.97 0.35 -13.48
C THR A 69 19.03 -0.20 -14.44
N ASP A 70 19.40 -1.47 -14.30
CA ASP A 70 20.32 -2.23 -15.14
C ASP A 70 19.72 -2.69 -16.48
N GLY A 71 18.42 -2.55 -16.63
CA GLY A 71 17.68 -2.95 -17.83
C GLY A 71 17.16 -4.39 -17.79
N ASP A 72 17.32 -5.09 -16.66
CA ASP A 72 16.80 -6.43 -16.49
C ASP A 72 15.28 -6.43 -16.29
N PRO A 73 14.55 -7.33 -16.99
CA PRO A 73 13.11 -7.41 -16.88
C PRO A 73 12.68 -8.14 -15.60
N PHE A 74 11.61 -7.66 -14.98
CA PHE A 74 10.95 -8.31 -13.85
C PHE A 74 9.43 -8.20 -13.93
N SER A 75 8.72 -9.13 -13.27
CA SER A 75 7.27 -9.03 -13.07
C SER A 75 7.01 -8.38 -11.71
N PRO A 76 6.26 -7.27 -11.64
CA PRO A 76 5.91 -6.66 -10.37
C PRO A 76 4.95 -7.55 -9.58
N GLN A 77 4.95 -7.43 -8.25
CA GLN A 77 3.90 -7.98 -7.40
C GLN A 77 2.76 -6.95 -7.32
N MET A 78 1.75 -7.14 -8.13
CA MET A 78 0.55 -6.29 -8.11
C MET A 78 -0.68 -7.07 -8.60
N VAL A 79 -1.84 -6.62 -8.16
CA VAL A 79 -3.12 -7.20 -8.54
C VAL A 79 -3.83 -6.26 -9.52
N HIS A 80 -4.17 -6.79 -10.71
CA HIS A 80 -5.05 -6.14 -11.65
C HIS A 80 -6.48 -6.65 -11.43
N ALA A 81 -7.16 -6.05 -10.48
CA ALA A 81 -8.55 -6.35 -10.14
C ALA A 81 -9.21 -5.11 -9.55
N ILE A 82 -10.54 -5.12 -9.44
CA ILE A 82 -11.24 -4.13 -8.64
C ILE A 82 -10.70 -4.20 -7.20
N GLY A 83 -10.42 -3.05 -6.60
CA GLY A 83 -9.71 -2.95 -5.33
C GLY A 83 -8.17 -2.89 -5.46
N GLY A 84 -7.60 -3.29 -6.60
CA GLY A 84 -6.15 -3.24 -6.84
C GLY A 84 -5.34 -3.96 -5.77
N ASN A 85 -4.20 -3.38 -5.37
CA ASN A 85 -3.30 -3.98 -4.38
C ASN A 85 -3.89 -4.10 -2.96
N THR A 86 -5.08 -3.52 -2.68
CA THR A 86 -5.74 -3.74 -1.40
C THR A 86 -6.22 -5.19 -1.23
N LYS A 87 -6.29 -5.95 -2.32
CA LYS A 87 -6.57 -7.40 -2.30
C LYS A 87 -5.48 -8.23 -1.62
N ILE A 88 -4.26 -7.69 -1.48
CA ILE A 88 -3.11 -8.39 -0.90
C ILE A 88 -2.39 -7.59 0.20
N TRP A 89 -2.97 -6.52 0.73
CA TRP A 89 -2.32 -5.60 1.68
C TRP A 89 -2.33 -6.07 3.15
N GLY A 90 -3.14 -7.08 3.48
CA GLY A 90 -3.29 -7.59 4.84
C GLY A 90 -4.13 -6.72 5.78
N GLY A 91 -4.75 -5.66 5.29
CA GLY A 91 -5.75 -4.85 6.00
C GLY A 91 -5.23 -3.99 7.16
N VAL A 92 -3.92 -3.89 7.39
CA VAL A 92 -3.36 -3.06 8.47
C VAL A 92 -3.50 -1.58 8.14
N LEU A 93 -4.20 -0.83 9.01
CA LEU A 93 -4.53 0.58 8.81
C LEU A 93 -4.12 1.42 10.01
N GLU A 94 -2.83 1.74 10.09
CA GLU A 94 -2.24 2.59 11.12
C GLU A 94 -2.16 4.05 10.65
N ARG A 95 -2.36 4.99 11.59
CA ARG A 95 -2.15 6.41 11.34
C ARG A 95 -0.67 6.74 11.30
N MET A 96 -0.25 7.61 10.40
CA MET A 96 1.06 8.28 10.50
C MET A 96 1.16 9.04 11.82
N ARG A 97 2.37 9.07 12.41
CA ARG A 97 2.64 9.78 13.66
C ARG A 97 2.74 11.28 13.40
N GLU A 98 2.35 12.11 14.37
CA GLU A 98 2.40 13.56 14.24
C GLU A 98 3.77 14.08 13.81
N GLN A 99 4.83 13.52 14.40
CA GLN A 99 6.22 13.88 14.08
C GLN A 99 6.61 13.57 12.63
N GLU A 100 5.97 12.57 11.99
CA GLU A 100 6.26 12.20 10.61
C GLU A 100 5.79 13.26 9.59
N PHE A 101 4.94 14.19 10.02
CA PHE A 101 4.55 15.38 9.24
C PHE A 101 5.53 16.54 9.37
N LEU A 102 6.44 16.52 10.35
CA LEU A 102 7.33 17.64 10.70
C LEU A 102 8.77 17.48 10.22
N GLY A 103 9.05 16.45 9.43
CA GLY A 103 10.41 16.15 9.02
C GLY A 103 11.16 15.31 10.05
N VAL A 104 11.18 14.01 9.84
CA VAL A 104 11.81 13.03 10.73
C VAL A 104 13.32 12.99 10.49
N PRO A 105 14.18 13.05 11.52
CA PRO A 105 15.64 12.94 11.38
C PRO A 105 16.04 11.47 11.15
N LEU A 106 15.95 11.01 9.89
CA LEU A 106 16.43 9.68 9.51
C LEU A 106 17.96 9.66 9.48
N GLN A 107 18.55 8.46 9.54
CA GLN A 107 20.00 8.26 9.60
C GLN A 107 20.74 8.93 8.42
N GLU A 108 20.20 8.87 7.20
CA GLU A 108 20.81 9.47 6.00
C GLU A 108 20.36 10.91 5.72
N GLY A 109 19.72 11.57 6.68
CA GLY A 109 19.18 12.93 6.58
C GLY A 109 17.66 13.00 6.76
N PRO A 110 17.10 14.19 7.01
CA PRO A 110 15.70 14.32 7.38
C PRO A 110 14.77 13.94 6.22
N SER A 111 13.58 13.44 6.56
CA SER A 111 12.47 13.38 5.64
C SER A 111 11.96 14.81 5.33
N PRO A 112 11.23 15.02 4.23
CA PRO A 112 10.61 16.31 3.99
C PRO A 112 9.61 16.66 5.09
N ASP A 113 9.54 17.94 5.40
CA ASP A 113 8.43 18.53 6.16
C ASP A 113 7.20 18.54 5.22
N TRP A 114 6.07 17.99 5.67
CA TRP A 114 4.80 18.13 4.95
C TRP A 114 4.26 19.54 5.19
N GLU A 115 3.66 20.12 4.17
CA GLU A 115 2.94 21.39 4.36
C GLU A 115 1.59 21.18 5.08
N LEU A 116 1.07 19.93 5.07
CA LEU A 116 -0.05 19.50 5.91
C LEU A 116 0.45 19.02 7.27
N ARG A 117 -0.37 19.20 8.29
CA ARG A 117 -0.13 18.72 9.65
C ARG A 117 -1.05 17.54 9.98
N TYR A 118 -0.74 16.82 11.04
CA TYR A 118 -1.58 15.72 11.50
C TYR A 118 -3.04 16.16 11.69
N ASP A 119 -3.25 17.32 12.31
CA ASP A 119 -4.58 17.86 12.57
C ASP A 119 -5.41 18.14 11.30
N ASP A 120 -4.74 18.42 10.18
CA ASP A 120 -5.41 18.58 8.87
C ASP A 120 -5.96 17.24 8.35
N LEU A 121 -5.34 16.11 8.75
CA LEU A 121 -5.77 14.78 8.35
C LEU A 121 -6.55 14.04 9.44
N ALA A 122 -6.47 14.42 10.70
CA ALA A 122 -7.10 13.72 11.81
C ALA A 122 -8.61 13.45 11.63
N PRO A 123 -9.44 14.42 11.19
CA PRO A 123 -10.87 14.15 10.93
C PRO A 123 -11.09 13.17 9.77
N TRP A 124 -10.20 13.14 8.80
CA TRP A 124 -10.26 12.23 7.65
C TRP A 124 -9.78 10.82 8.00
N TYR A 125 -8.83 10.69 8.94
CA TYR A 125 -8.49 9.39 9.53
C TYR A 125 -9.68 8.77 10.25
N ASP A 126 -10.43 9.55 11.05
CA ASP A 126 -11.65 9.06 11.72
C ASP A 126 -12.69 8.54 10.70
N GLN A 127 -12.89 9.30 9.60
CA GLN A 127 -13.80 8.88 8.53
C GLN A 127 -13.29 7.66 7.76
N ALA A 128 -11.98 7.60 7.47
CA ALA A 128 -11.35 6.50 6.77
C ALA A 128 -11.47 5.19 7.57
N GLU A 129 -11.20 5.24 8.86
CA GLU A 129 -11.36 4.10 9.76
C GLU A 129 -12.82 3.63 9.86
N SER A 130 -13.77 4.57 9.89
CA SER A 130 -15.20 4.25 9.86
C SER A 130 -15.59 3.57 8.55
N LEU A 131 -15.18 4.12 7.40
CA LEU A 131 -15.50 3.58 6.07
C LEU A 131 -14.96 2.15 5.89
N TYR A 132 -13.74 1.90 6.36
CA TYR A 132 -13.07 0.61 6.21
C TYR A 132 -13.28 -0.33 7.39
N HIS A 133 -14.23 -0.03 8.29
CA HIS A 133 -14.57 -0.85 9.46
C HIS A 133 -13.31 -1.29 10.23
N VAL A 134 -12.48 -0.35 10.63
CA VAL A 134 -11.22 -0.66 11.30
C VAL A 134 -11.46 -1.14 12.73
N HIS A 135 -10.99 -2.32 13.03
CA HIS A 135 -11.02 -2.95 14.35
C HIS A 135 -9.72 -2.61 15.09
N GLY A 136 -9.81 -2.11 16.31
CA GLY A 136 -8.61 -1.77 17.09
C GLY A 136 -8.90 -1.33 18.53
N VAL A 137 -7.82 -1.05 19.28
CA VAL A 137 -7.87 -0.54 20.65
C VAL A 137 -7.16 0.81 20.70
N ALA A 138 -7.89 1.87 21.00
CA ALA A 138 -7.31 3.20 21.15
C ALA A 138 -6.31 3.22 22.32
N GLY A 139 -5.13 3.83 22.10
CA GLY A 139 -4.07 3.94 23.09
C GLY A 139 -3.26 2.66 23.33
N ALA A 140 -3.50 1.58 22.59
CA ALA A 140 -2.72 0.35 22.71
C ALA A 140 -1.31 0.47 22.11
N ASP A 141 -1.15 1.21 21.02
CA ASP A 141 0.15 1.55 20.43
C ASP A 141 0.73 2.78 21.15
N PRO A 142 1.89 2.67 21.82
CA PRO A 142 2.48 3.77 22.57
C PRO A 142 2.96 4.94 21.70
N THR A 143 3.11 4.73 20.39
CA THR A 143 3.54 5.77 19.43
C THR A 143 2.39 6.35 18.61
N ALA A 144 1.17 5.79 18.73
CA ALA A 144 0.02 6.26 17.98
C ALA A 144 -0.32 7.72 18.32
N PRO A 145 -0.69 8.53 17.32
CA PRO A 145 -1.10 9.91 17.56
C PRO A 145 -2.44 9.99 18.31
N ALA A 146 -2.73 11.17 18.85
CA ALA A 146 -4.02 11.46 19.48
C ALA A 146 -5.18 11.23 18.50
N ARG A 147 -6.31 10.76 19.02
CA ARG A 147 -7.50 10.41 18.23
C ARG A 147 -8.70 11.26 18.66
N GLY A 148 -9.51 11.67 17.67
CA GLY A 148 -10.77 12.34 17.93
C GLY A 148 -11.89 11.36 18.32
N SER A 149 -11.81 10.11 17.86
CA SER A 149 -12.82 9.07 18.11
C SER A 149 -12.16 7.72 18.44
N ALA A 150 -12.92 6.83 19.07
CA ALA A 150 -12.54 5.42 19.22
C ALA A 150 -12.53 4.73 17.84
N TYR A 151 -11.90 3.55 17.75
CA TYR A 151 -12.08 2.72 16.56
C TYR A 151 -13.56 2.34 16.37
N PRO A 152 -14.05 2.24 15.12
CA PRO A 152 -15.45 1.92 14.85
C PRO A 152 -15.87 0.54 15.34
N ALA A 153 -14.92 -0.39 15.48
CA ALA A 153 -15.19 -1.73 15.95
C ALA A 153 -14.14 -2.18 16.99
N ALA A 154 -14.58 -3.07 17.91
CA ALA A 154 -13.70 -3.72 18.87
C ALA A 154 -12.61 -4.54 18.14
N PRO A 155 -11.44 -4.76 18.75
CA PRO A 155 -10.43 -5.62 18.16
C PRO A 155 -11.01 -7.01 17.89
N ARG A 156 -10.55 -7.64 16.83
CA ARG A 156 -11.03 -9.00 16.54
C ARG A 156 -10.64 -9.96 17.69
N PRO A 157 -11.37 -11.09 17.82
CA PRO A 157 -11.05 -12.09 18.83
C PRO A 157 -9.60 -12.55 18.74
N VAL A 158 -8.90 -12.52 19.86
CA VAL A 158 -7.49 -12.93 19.94
C VAL A 158 -7.43 -14.46 20.04
N GLU A 159 -6.66 -15.08 19.18
CA GLU A 159 -6.44 -16.53 19.24
C GLU A 159 -5.53 -16.90 20.42
N PRO A 160 -5.70 -18.09 21.05
CA PRO A 160 -4.88 -18.50 22.20
C PRO A 160 -3.38 -18.39 21.95
N PHE A 161 -2.93 -18.74 20.74
CA PHE A 161 -1.54 -18.62 20.34
C PHE A 161 -1.03 -17.16 20.39
N GLN A 162 -1.84 -16.19 19.96
CA GLN A 162 -1.50 -14.79 19.98
C GLN A 162 -1.43 -14.24 21.41
N VAL A 163 -2.29 -14.71 22.32
CA VAL A 163 -2.24 -14.33 23.74
C VAL A 163 -0.93 -14.77 24.38
N GLU A 164 -0.50 -16.01 24.14
CA GLU A 164 0.75 -16.54 24.67
C GLU A 164 1.97 -15.83 24.05
N LEU A 165 1.93 -15.54 22.76
CA LEU A 165 2.98 -14.80 22.06
C LEU A 165 3.13 -13.39 22.64
N ARG A 166 2.02 -12.68 22.86
CA ARG A 166 2.00 -11.38 23.53
C ARG A 166 2.67 -11.45 24.91
N ALA A 167 2.25 -12.39 25.74
CA ALA A 167 2.81 -12.55 27.07
C ALA A 167 4.32 -12.85 27.05
N ALA A 168 4.79 -13.62 26.05
CA ALA A 168 6.22 -13.90 25.90
C ALA A 168 7.01 -12.65 25.53
N LEU A 169 6.48 -11.79 24.65
CA LEU A 169 7.09 -10.51 24.27
C LEU A 169 7.10 -9.51 25.42
N GLU A 170 5.99 -9.39 26.16
CA GLU A 170 5.87 -8.50 27.33
C GLU A 170 6.88 -8.86 28.44
N ARG A 171 7.13 -10.16 28.66
CA ARG A 171 8.19 -10.59 29.59
C ARG A 171 9.60 -10.15 29.18
N GLN A 172 9.81 -9.86 27.92
CA GLN A 172 11.07 -9.28 27.42
C GLN A 172 11.06 -7.74 27.46
N GLY A 173 10.05 -7.11 28.05
CA GLY A 173 9.92 -5.67 28.20
C GLY A 173 9.47 -4.96 26.91
N LEU A 174 8.85 -5.68 25.99
CA LEU A 174 8.25 -5.11 24.77
C LEU A 174 6.76 -4.77 24.99
N HIS A 175 6.21 -3.88 24.17
CA HIS A 175 4.83 -3.42 24.26
C HIS A 175 4.02 -3.81 23.02
N PRO A 176 3.74 -5.12 22.82
CA PRO A 176 2.93 -5.57 21.70
C PRO A 176 1.50 -5.09 21.79
N TYR A 177 0.95 -4.59 20.71
CA TYR A 177 -0.46 -4.18 20.60
C TYR A 177 -1.15 -4.90 19.46
N ASP A 178 -2.49 -4.99 19.50
CA ASP A 178 -3.27 -5.53 18.40
C ASP A 178 -3.27 -4.54 17.24
N LEU A 179 -2.80 -4.99 16.08
CA LEU A 179 -2.77 -4.16 14.87
C LEU A 179 -4.18 -3.71 14.50
N PRO A 180 -4.38 -2.42 14.19
CA PRO A 180 -5.65 -1.95 13.67
C PRO A 180 -5.88 -2.52 12.27
N LEU A 181 -6.97 -3.26 12.10
CA LEU A 181 -7.25 -4.02 10.89
C LEU A 181 -8.58 -3.63 10.28
N SER A 182 -8.59 -3.36 8.98
CA SER A 182 -9.82 -3.41 8.19
C SER A 182 -10.33 -4.84 8.14
N TRP A 183 -11.57 -5.05 8.62
CA TRP A 183 -12.12 -6.37 8.81
C TRP A 183 -13.59 -6.46 8.44
N SER A 184 -14.02 -7.60 7.93
CA SER A 184 -15.40 -7.92 7.62
C SER A 184 -15.79 -9.28 8.19
N ASP A 185 -17.08 -9.56 8.24
CA ASP A 185 -17.63 -10.85 8.67
C ASP A 185 -17.63 -11.90 7.54
N SER A 186 -16.86 -11.67 6.46
CA SER A 186 -16.75 -12.63 5.36
C SER A 186 -16.13 -13.95 5.82
N ALA A 187 -16.79 -15.06 5.46
CA ALA A 187 -16.27 -16.39 5.75
C ALA A 187 -15.11 -16.80 4.82
N VAL A 188 -14.96 -16.13 3.67
CA VAL A 188 -13.94 -16.47 2.64
C VAL A 188 -12.66 -15.69 2.87
N ASP A 189 -12.74 -14.37 2.88
CA ASP A 189 -11.64 -13.48 3.28
C ASP A 189 -12.22 -12.37 4.16
N PRO A 190 -11.89 -12.38 5.44
CA PRO A 190 -12.36 -11.34 6.35
C PRO A 190 -11.58 -10.03 6.24
N THR A 191 -10.47 -9.98 5.48
CA THR A 191 -9.69 -8.76 5.30
C THR A 191 -10.47 -7.76 4.46
N GLY A 192 -10.69 -6.58 5.00
CA GLY A 192 -11.36 -5.50 4.27
C GLY A 192 -10.46 -4.89 3.19
N ASP A 193 -11.04 -4.52 2.07
CA ASP A 193 -10.34 -3.93 0.93
C ASP A 193 -11.19 -2.83 0.23
N ALA A 194 -10.60 -2.19 -0.80
CA ALA A 194 -11.25 -1.10 -1.50
C ALA A 194 -12.40 -1.53 -2.43
N GLU A 195 -12.48 -2.79 -2.85
CA GLU A 195 -13.67 -3.31 -3.52
C GLU A 195 -14.82 -3.39 -2.53
N LEU A 196 -14.62 -4.09 -1.40
CA LEU A 196 -15.64 -4.36 -0.41
C LEU A 196 -16.24 -3.09 0.20
N PHE A 197 -15.39 -2.15 0.63
CA PHE A 197 -15.83 -0.94 1.34
C PHE A 197 -15.94 0.31 0.47
N GLY A 198 -15.30 0.30 -0.71
CA GLY A 198 -15.31 1.44 -1.63
C GLY A 198 -16.22 1.23 -2.83
N VAL A 199 -15.95 0.22 -3.65
CA VAL A 199 -16.55 0.08 -4.98
C VAL A 199 -17.90 -0.66 -4.96
N ASP A 200 -18.01 -1.78 -4.23
CA ASP A 200 -19.24 -2.59 -4.24
C ASP A 200 -20.47 -1.86 -3.71
N PRO A 201 -20.39 -1.08 -2.61
CA PRO A 201 -21.55 -0.33 -2.13
C PRO A 201 -22.07 0.66 -3.19
N VAL A 202 -21.18 1.35 -3.90
CA VAL A 202 -21.58 2.37 -4.88
C VAL A 202 -22.02 1.77 -6.22
N ARG A 203 -21.50 0.60 -6.57
CA ARG A 203 -21.99 -0.20 -7.70
C ARG A 203 -23.41 -0.70 -7.44
N ALA A 204 -23.68 -1.19 -6.24
CA ALA A 204 -24.98 -1.74 -5.86
C ALA A 204 -26.10 -0.67 -5.84
N CYS A 205 -25.80 0.56 -5.42
CA CYS A 205 -26.77 1.66 -5.44
C CYS A 205 -26.85 2.41 -6.80
N GLY A 206 -25.99 2.06 -7.78
CA GLY A 206 -25.96 2.70 -9.10
C GLY A 206 -25.35 4.10 -9.10
N GLY A 207 -24.67 4.53 -8.02
CA GLY A 207 -24.06 5.85 -7.91
C GLY A 207 -22.82 6.05 -8.79
N VAL A 208 -22.18 4.96 -9.24
CA VAL A 208 -20.97 4.98 -10.05
C VAL A 208 -21.07 3.95 -11.16
N THR A 209 -20.77 4.35 -12.40
CA THR A 209 -20.61 3.42 -13.52
C THR A 209 -19.21 2.83 -13.51
N VAL A 210 -19.07 1.51 -13.33
CA VAL A 210 -17.77 0.82 -13.32
C VAL A 210 -17.54 0.12 -14.66
N LYS A 211 -16.44 0.43 -15.32
CA LYS A 211 -15.96 -0.30 -16.51
C LYS A 211 -14.70 -1.08 -16.12
N GLU A 212 -14.83 -2.38 -16.11
CA GLU A 212 -13.76 -3.35 -15.87
C GLU A 212 -12.92 -3.58 -17.11
N ARG A 213 -11.68 -4.10 -16.95
CA ARG A 213 -10.74 -4.40 -18.02
C ARG A 213 -10.47 -3.19 -18.91
N ALA A 214 -10.65 -2.00 -18.37
CA ALA A 214 -10.48 -0.72 -19.03
C ALA A 214 -9.08 -0.17 -18.69
N ARG A 215 -8.07 -0.56 -19.45
CA ARG A 215 -6.71 -0.06 -19.27
C ARG A 215 -6.59 1.33 -19.88
N VAL A 216 -6.48 2.35 -19.07
CA VAL A 216 -6.21 3.71 -19.54
C VAL A 216 -4.80 3.79 -20.11
N MET A 217 -4.69 4.29 -21.33
CA MET A 217 -3.46 4.35 -22.10
C MET A 217 -2.89 5.76 -22.16
N GLN A 218 -3.75 6.76 -22.31
CA GLN A 218 -3.36 8.14 -22.53
C GLN A 218 -4.49 9.11 -22.20
N LEU A 219 -4.12 10.32 -21.76
CA LEU A 219 -5.00 11.46 -21.59
C LEU A 219 -4.80 12.44 -22.75
N HIS A 220 -5.88 12.87 -23.36
CA HIS A 220 -5.88 13.87 -24.45
C HIS A 220 -6.28 15.23 -23.90
N VAL A 221 -5.48 16.26 -24.20
CA VAL A 221 -5.73 17.63 -23.75
C VAL A 221 -6.37 18.48 -24.84
N ASN A 222 -6.93 19.62 -24.41
CA ASN A 222 -7.41 20.66 -25.33
C ASN A 222 -6.22 21.32 -26.08
N PRO A 223 -6.49 22.15 -27.11
CA PRO A 223 -5.43 22.81 -27.87
C PRO A 223 -4.51 23.73 -27.06
N SER A 224 -4.93 24.23 -25.89
CA SER A 224 -4.08 25.01 -25.00
C SER A 224 -3.20 24.16 -24.07
N GLY A 225 -3.42 22.85 -24.01
CA GLY A 225 -2.73 21.94 -23.09
C GLY A 225 -3.20 22.01 -21.63
N GLN A 226 -4.17 22.86 -21.30
CA GLN A 226 -4.53 23.19 -19.92
C GLN A 226 -5.67 22.35 -19.31
N GLU A 227 -6.36 21.55 -20.14
CA GLU A 227 -7.47 20.70 -19.68
C GLU A 227 -7.46 19.35 -20.41
N VAL A 228 -7.72 18.27 -19.67
CA VAL A 228 -8.01 16.97 -20.26
C VAL A 228 -9.40 17.00 -20.92
N ARG A 229 -9.49 16.57 -22.18
CA ARG A 229 -10.73 16.49 -22.96
C ARG A 229 -11.14 15.08 -23.29
N GLY A 230 -10.25 14.12 -23.09
CA GLY A 230 -10.54 12.72 -23.34
C GLY A 230 -9.62 11.78 -22.58
N VAL A 231 -10.18 10.68 -22.15
CA VAL A 231 -9.46 9.57 -21.55
C VAL A 231 -9.51 8.39 -22.52
N GLU A 232 -8.37 8.03 -23.08
CA GLU A 232 -8.24 6.88 -23.98
C GLU A 232 -7.96 5.62 -23.17
N ALA A 233 -8.80 4.60 -23.33
CA ALA A 233 -8.64 3.31 -22.71
C ALA A 233 -8.73 2.17 -23.73
N GLU A 234 -8.09 1.06 -23.42
CA GLU A 234 -8.24 -0.21 -24.13
C GLU A 234 -9.16 -1.13 -23.32
N ILE A 235 -10.24 -1.59 -23.96
CA ILE A 235 -11.20 -2.56 -23.40
C ILE A 235 -11.39 -3.66 -24.45
N ASP A 236 -11.13 -4.92 -24.10
CA ASP A 236 -11.25 -6.08 -24.98
C ASP A 236 -10.55 -5.88 -26.35
N ASN A 237 -9.31 -5.38 -26.31
CA ASN A 237 -8.48 -5.03 -27.47
C ASN A 237 -9.08 -3.94 -28.40
N GLN A 238 -10.05 -3.18 -27.93
CA GLN A 238 -10.62 -2.03 -28.64
C GLN A 238 -10.27 -0.73 -27.94
N ARG A 239 -9.99 0.31 -28.73
CA ARG A 239 -9.70 1.65 -28.20
C ARG A 239 -10.99 2.42 -28.02
N TRP A 240 -11.19 2.90 -26.80
CA TRP A 240 -12.31 3.73 -26.36
C TRP A 240 -11.84 5.13 -25.97
N LEU A 241 -12.69 6.12 -26.20
CA LEU A 241 -12.49 7.51 -25.73
C LEU A 241 -13.68 7.91 -24.86
N PHE A 242 -13.39 8.24 -23.61
CA PHE A 242 -14.34 8.75 -22.63
C PHE A 242 -14.14 10.25 -22.43
N ARG A 243 -15.23 10.99 -22.13
CA ARG A 243 -15.21 12.42 -21.90
C ARG A 243 -15.82 12.77 -20.56
N GLY A 244 -15.19 13.72 -19.84
CA GLY A 244 -15.67 14.18 -18.55
C GLY A 244 -15.17 15.56 -18.20
N HIS A 245 -15.83 16.19 -17.20
CA HIS A 245 -15.46 17.51 -16.70
C HIS A 245 -14.21 17.47 -15.85
N GLN A 246 -14.13 16.51 -14.90
CA GLN A 246 -12.97 16.29 -14.04
C GLN A 246 -12.39 14.91 -14.32
N VAL A 247 -11.06 14.81 -14.30
CA VAL A 247 -10.32 13.54 -14.45
C VAL A 247 -9.47 13.32 -13.22
N VAL A 248 -9.61 12.16 -12.60
CA VAL A 248 -8.94 11.81 -11.35
C VAL A 248 -8.08 10.57 -11.56
N LEU A 249 -6.79 10.68 -11.36
CA LEU A 249 -5.86 9.56 -11.36
C LEU A 249 -5.77 8.92 -9.97
N ALA A 250 -5.96 7.62 -9.93
CA ALA A 250 -5.89 6.77 -8.75
C ALA A 250 -5.24 5.40 -9.09
N ALA A 251 -4.33 5.40 -10.09
CA ALA A 251 -3.69 4.19 -10.61
C ALA A 251 -2.46 3.74 -9.78
N GLY A 252 -2.22 4.38 -8.63
CA GLY A 252 -1.13 4.08 -7.70
C GLY A 252 0.22 4.70 -8.12
N ALA A 253 1.22 4.56 -7.24
CA ALA A 253 2.50 5.24 -7.39
C ALA A 253 3.31 4.87 -8.64
N ILE A 254 2.92 3.84 -9.36
CA ILE A 254 3.57 3.45 -10.62
C ILE A 254 2.67 3.75 -11.83
N GLY A 255 1.40 3.38 -11.76
CA GLY A 255 0.47 3.55 -12.88
C GLY A 255 0.10 5.02 -13.14
N THR A 256 -0.04 5.83 -12.09
CA THR A 256 -0.35 7.27 -12.23
C THR A 256 0.74 8.02 -13.00
N PRO A 257 2.03 7.97 -12.60
CA PRO A 257 3.08 8.61 -13.40
C PRO A 257 3.25 7.95 -14.78
N GLU A 258 3.02 6.65 -14.94
CA GLU A 258 3.06 6.00 -16.26
C GLU A 258 2.04 6.64 -17.22
N ILE A 259 0.78 6.81 -16.79
CA ILE A 259 -0.27 7.45 -17.60
C ILE A 259 0.13 8.88 -17.97
N LEU A 260 0.63 9.66 -17.03
CA LEU A 260 1.07 11.04 -17.27
C LEU A 260 2.24 11.11 -18.25
N LEU A 261 3.25 10.26 -18.09
CA LEU A 261 4.41 10.20 -18.98
C LEU A 261 4.02 9.76 -20.41
N ARG A 262 3.07 8.82 -20.55
CA ARG A 262 2.53 8.40 -21.86
C ARG A 262 1.67 9.46 -22.53
N SER A 263 1.18 10.42 -21.79
CA SER A 263 0.32 11.52 -22.26
C SER A 263 1.13 12.75 -22.69
N ALA A 264 2.35 12.56 -23.20
CA ALA A 264 3.17 13.63 -23.77
C ALA A 264 2.52 14.26 -24.99
N THR A 265 2.64 15.58 -25.12
CA THR A 265 2.14 16.39 -26.24
C THR A 265 3.15 17.49 -26.57
N ASP A 266 2.90 18.28 -27.61
CA ASP A 266 3.75 19.44 -27.93
C ASP A 266 3.81 20.45 -26.78
N HIS A 267 2.73 20.61 -26.01
CA HIS A 267 2.68 21.46 -24.81
C HIS A 267 3.33 20.83 -23.58
N HIS A 268 3.34 19.49 -23.52
CA HIS A 268 3.83 18.71 -22.40
C HIS A 268 4.84 17.67 -22.89
N ALA A 269 5.97 18.12 -23.45
CA ALA A 269 6.95 17.27 -24.15
C ALA A 269 7.58 16.18 -23.26
N ARG A 270 7.59 16.37 -21.91
CA ARG A 270 8.13 15.41 -20.94
C ARG A 270 7.07 14.56 -20.26
N GLY A 271 5.80 14.60 -20.75
CA GLY A 271 4.63 14.01 -20.11
C GLY A 271 3.66 15.06 -19.60
N LEU A 272 2.39 14.72 -19.50
CA LEU A 272 1.34 15.60 -19.02
C LEU A 272 1.61 16.00 -17.55
N ALA A 273 1.35 17.27 -17.20
CA ALA A 273 1.61 17.83 -15.86
C ALA A 273 3.07 17.67 -15.39
N ASN A 274 4.04 17.63 -16.32
CA ASN A 274 5.44 17.36 -16.02
C ASN A 274 6.38 18.50 -16.50
N GLY A 275 5.93 19.72 -16.50
CA GLY A 275 6.75 20.89 -16.79
C GLY A 275 7.91 21.07 -15.81
N SER A 276 7.70 20.72 -14.54
CA SER A 276 8.70 20.73 -13.48
C SER A 276 9.65 19.52 -13.47
N ASP A 277 9.44 18.50 -14.33
CA ASP A 277 10.16 17.21 -14.31
C ASP A 277 10.02 16.43 -12.97
N GLN A 278 8.89 16.60 -12.27
CA GLN A 278 8.63 15.92 -11.00
C GLN A 278 7.83 14.62 -11.17
N VAL A 279 7.09 14.45 -12.27
CA VAL A 279 6.33 13.21 -12.52
C VAL A 279 7.26 12.01 -12.62
N GLY A 280 6.97 11.01 -11.82
CA GLY A 280 7.72 9.78 -11.70
C GLY A 280 8.89 9.81 -10.72
N ARG A 281 9.40 10.99 -10.32
CA ARG A 281 10.52 11.12 -9.38
C ARG A 281 10.10 10.84 -7.93
N ASN A 282 11.09 10.68 -7.06
CA ASN A 282 10.90 10.46 -5.63
C ASN A 282 10.14 9.18 -5.29
N LEU A 283 10.30 8.14 -6.11
CA LEU A 283 9.73 6.84 -5.81
C LEU A 283 10.27 6.32 -4.48
N MET A 284 9.37 6.08 -3.56
CA MET A 284 9.64 5.44 -2.28
C MET A 284 8.89 4.11 -2.20
N LYS A 285 9.46 3.12 -1.56
CA LYS A 285 8.77 1.94 -1.06
C LYS A 285 9.34 1.61 0.31
N PRO A 286 8.52 1.13 1.28
CA PRO A 286 9.04 0.87 2.61
C PRO A 286 10.18 -0.16 2.54
N GLN A 287 11.24 0.04 3.33
CA GLN A 287 12.19 -1.02 3.61
C GLN A 287 11.43 -2.11 4.37
N LEU A 288 11.46 -3.32 3.85
CA LEU A 288 10.71 -4.44 4.39
C LEU A 288 11.59 -5.70 4.41
N THR A 289 11.73 -6.30 5.57
CA THR A 289 12.38 -7.62 5.73
C THR A 289 11.41 -8.59 6.41
N SER A 290 11.17 -9.73 5.77
CA SER A 290 10.48 -10.85 6.39
C SER A 290 11.47 -11.68 7.20
N ILE A 291 11.09 -12.07 8.44
CA ILE A 291 11.90 -12.89 9.35
C ILE A 291 11.03 -14.03 9.81
N LEU A 292 11.56 -15.27 9.71
CA LEU A 292 10.85 -16.47 10.12
C LEU A 292 11.35 -16.95 11.47
N GLN A 293 10.41 -17.19 12.40
CA GLN A 293 10.63 -17.83 13.70
C GLN A 293 9.88 -19.15 13.75
N LEU A 294 10.41 -20.13 14.49
CA LEU A 294 9.73 -21.41 14.72
C LEU A 294 8.88 -21.37 16.00
N ALA A 295 7.65 -21.86 15.89
CA ALA A 295 6.78 -22.11 17.02
C ALA A 295 7.08 -23.49 17.66
N ALA A 296 6.90 -23.59 18.98
CA ALA A 296 7.04 -24.86 19.70
C ALA A 296 5.93 -25.86 19.35
N ALA A 297 4.72 -25.34 19.14
CA ALA A 297 3.54 -26.09 18.70
C ALA A 297 3.03 -25.52 17.37
N PRO A 298 2.15 -26.24 16.66
CA PRO A 298 1.50 -25.69 15.49
C PRO A 298 0.79 -24.38 15.81
N ASN A 299 1.05 -23.35 15.00
CA ASN A 299 0.36 -22.09 15.04
C ASN A 299 -1.05 -22.29 14.44
N SER A 300 -2.07 -22.19 15.27
CA SER A 300 -3.48 -22.33 14.85
C SER A 300 -4.03 -21.06 14.23
N GLY A 301 -3.21 -20.00 14.07
CA GLY A 301 -3.62 -18.71 13.56
C GLY A 301 -4.27 -18.81 12.19
N ARG A 302 -5.58 -18.53 12.14
CA ARG A 302 -6.35 -18.51 10.90
C ARG A 302 -6.16 -17.20 10.14
N TYR A 303 -5.63 -16.17 10.80
CA TYR A 303 -5.67 -14.79 10.33
C TYR A 303 -4.27 -14.19 10.24
N GLY A 304 -4.03 -13.44 9.15
CA GLY A 304 -2.70 -13.04 8.73
C GLY A 304 -1.95 -12.09 9.66
N ARG A 305 -2.57 -11.06 10.22
CA ARG A 305 -1.88 -10.05 11.02
C ARG A 305 -2.30 -10.14 12.48
N GLY A 306 -1.35 -9.99 13.40
CA GLY A 306 -1.60 -10.08 14.83
C GLY A 306 -1.14 -8.84 15.57
N HIS A 307 0.11 -8.83 16.04
CA HIS A 307 0.65 -7.77 16.88
C HIS A 307 1.55 -6.82 16.11
N GLY A 308 1.47 -5.54 16.47
CA GLY A 308 2.45 -4.51 16.16
C GLY A 308 3.39 -4.28 17.34
N ILE A 309 4.64 -3.91 17.07
CA ILE A 309 5.63 -3.49 18.03
C ILE A 309 6.30 -2.23 17.51
N THR A 310 6.18 -1.14 18.24
CA THR A 310 6.72 0.18 17.91
C THR A 310 7.76 0.68 18.92
N ASP A 311 8.27 -0.21 19.78
CA ASP A 311 9.30 0.10 20.77
C ASP A 311 10.57 0.70 20.16
N PHE A 312 10.84 0.43 18.88
CA PHE A 312 11.99 0.91 18.14
C PHE A 312 11.66 2.03 17.15
N HIS A 313 10.41 2.51 17.15
CA HIS A 313 9.92 3.46 16.13
C HIS A 313 10.79 4.72 16.09
N TRP A 314 11.09 5.30 17.22
CA TRP A 314 11.88 6.53 17.35
C TRP A 314 13.37 6.29 17.67
N GLY A 315 13.85 5.06 17.53
CA GLY A 315 15.21 4.68 17.89
C GLY A 315 15.26 3.72 19.08
N ASP A 316 16.41 3.59 19.69
CA ASP A 316 16.61 2.84 20.93
C ASP A 316 17.68 3.54 21.80
N LYS A 317 18.06 2.92 22.94
CA LYS A 317 19.06 3.47 23.86
C LYS A 317 20.46 3.71 23.23
N ASN A 318 20.72 3.18 22.04
CA ASN A 318 22.02 3.24 21.37
C ASN A 318 22.02 4.18 20.16
N VAL A 319 20.83 4.55 19.65
CA VAL A 319 20.66 5.41 18.48
C VAL A 319 19.47 6.35 18.67
N ASP A 320 19.58 7.56 18.19
CA ASP A 320 18.61 8.65 18.31
C ASP A 320 17.85 8.93 17.00
N PHE A 321 18.00 8.06 16.00
CA PHE A 321 17.24 8.12 14.75
C PHE A 321 16.23 6.97 14.70
N PRO A 322 15.07 7.17 14.01
CA PRO A 322 14.02 6.18 13.87
C PRO A 322 14.53 4.89 13.23
N LEU A 323 14.21 3.75 13.83
CA LEU A 323 14.50 2.44 13.25
C LEU A 323 13.30 1.90 12.48
N GLY A 324 12.10 1.96 13.05
CA GLY A 324 10.88 1.50 12.41
C GLY A 324 9.96 0.66 13.29
N SER A 325 9.09 -0.11 12.66
CA SER A 325 8.09 -0.95 13.31
C SER A 325 8.23 -2.42 12.94
N ILE A 326 7.70 -3.28 13.82
CA ILE A 326 7.62 -4.73 13.61
C ILE A 326 6.13 -5.11 13.58
N GLN A 327 5.75 -5.98 12.65
CA GLN A 327 4.42 -6.56 12.60
C GLN A 327 4.51 -8.08 12.58
N SER A 328 3.71 -8.77 13.40
CA SER A 328 3.57 -10.22 13.29
C SER A 328 2.61 -10.57 12.17
N GLY A 329 2.97 -11.54 11.35
CA GLY A 329 2.05 -12.29 10.53
C GLY A 329 1.37 -13.37 11.37
N GLY A 330 0.23 -13.83 10.96
CA GLY A 330 -0.40 -15.03 11.53
C GLY A 330 0.32 -16.31 11.14
N GLY A 331 -0.44 -17.39 10.98
CA GLY A 331 0.09 -18.62 10.43
C GLY A 331 0.66 -18.42 9.03
N VAL A 332 1.74 -19.12 8.73
CA VAL A 332 2.33 -19.13 7.39
C VAL A 332 1.59 -20.13 6.53
N LEU A 333 1.16 -19.71 5.35
CA LEU A 333 0.57 -20.63 4.39
C LEU A 333 1.66 -21.49 3.74
N GLN A 334 1.39 -22.77 3.59
CA GLN A 334 2.29 -23.73 2.93
C GLN A 334 2.70 -23.23 1.54
N ASP A 335 1.75 -22.75 0.76
CA ASP A 335 1.98 -22.28 -0.61
C ASP A 335 2.75 -20.97 -0.68
N ALA A 336 2.55 -20.07 0.29
CA ALA A 336 3.35 -18.86 0.44
C ALA A 336 4.80 -19.22 0.82
N LEU A 337 4.98 -20.17 1.74
CA LEU A 337 6.31 -20.66 2.11
C LEU A 337 7.04 -21.29 0.93
N PHE A 338 6.32 -22.06 0.08
CA PHE A 338 6.88 -22.63 -1.14
C PHE A 338 7.31 -21.56 -2.17
N ALA A 339 6.45 -20.56 -2.40
CA ALA A 339 6.64 -19.57 -3.45
C ALA A 339 7.61 -18.42 -3.06
N GLU A 340 7.59 -18.02 -1.79
CA GLU A 340 8.22 -16.76 -1.31
C GLU A 340 9.25 -16.98 -0.19
N SER A 341 9.73 -18.19 0.04
CA SER A 341 10.76 -18.44 1.05
C SER A 341 12.00 -17.57 0.81
N PRO A 342 12.60 -17.05 1.90
CA PRO A 342 13.91 -16.41 1.81
C PRO A 342 14.94 -17.30 1.09
N PRO A 343 15.91 -16.73 0.37
CA PRO A 343 16.88 -17.52 -0.42
C PRO A 343 17.55 -18.66 0.35
N VAL A 344 17.87 -18.45 1.63
CA VAL A 344 18.49 -19.45 2.50
C VAL A 344 17.57 -20.67 2.74
N LEU A 345 16.26 -20.47 2.72
CA LEU A 345 15.28 -21.53 2.97
C LEU A 345 14.68 -22.09 1.68
N SER A 346 14.76 -21.37 0.58
CA SER A 346 14.08 -21.72 -0.68
C SER A 346 14.47 -23.09 -1.26
N LEU A 347 15.73 -23.50 -1.10
CA LEU A 347 16.17 -24.82 -1.54
C LEU A 347 15.51 -25.91 -0.69
N VAL A 348 15.43 -25.72 0.62
CA VAL A 348 14.82 -26.68 1.55
C VAL A 348 13.32 -26.80 1.28
N THR A 349 12.61 -25.67 1.17
CA THR A 349 11.15 -25.66 0.95
C THR A 349 10.75 -26.29 -0.39
N ARG A 350 11.60 -26.16 -1.42
CA ARG A 350 11.36 -26.81 -2.73
C ARG A 350 11.64 -28.31 -2.76
N LEU A 351 12.46 -28.81 -1.84
CA LEU A 351 12.80 -30.22 -1.75
C LEU A 351 11.93 -31.00 -0.74
N LEU A 352 11.25 -30.29 0.17
CA LEU A 352 10.36 -30.94 1.13
C LEU A 352 9.12 -31.49 0.43
N PRO A 353 8.68 -32.73 0.79
CA PRO A 353 7.38 -33.22 0.39
C PRO A 353 6.27 -32.34 1.01
N ASP A 354 5.09 -32.30 0.40
CA ASP A 354 3.98 -31.43 0.83
C ASP A 354 3.66 -31.56 2.32
N PHE A 355 3.66 -32.77 2.89
CA PHE A 355 3.48 -32.97 4.34
C PHE A 355 4.56 -32.28 5.19
N GLY A 356 5.82 -32.33 4.76
CA GLY A 356 6.93 -31.70 5.47
C GLY A 356 6.83 -30.17 5.40
N LEU A 357 6.43 -29.66 4.26
CA LEU A 357 6.20 -28.24 4.03
C LEU A 357 5.02 -27.72 4.86
N GLU A 358 3.92 -28.49 4.94
CA GLU A 358 2.76 -28.19 5.79
C GLU A 358 3.16 -28.12 7.27
N GLN A 359 3.94 -29.09 7.76
CA GLN A 359 4.40 -29.10 9.15
C GLN A 359 5.35 -27.94 9.47
N LEU A 360 6.19 -27.53 8.52
CA LEU A 360 7.05 -26.37 8.67
C LEU A 360 6.22 -25.09 8.69
N ALA A 361 5.29 -24.95 7.77
CA ALA A 361 4.39 -23.80 7.68
C ALA A 361 3.55 -23.64 8.96
N ALA A 362 2.94 -24.74 9.43
CA ALA A 362 2.12 -24.73 10.64
C ALA A 362 2.90 -24.35 11.91
N ARG A 363 4.24 -24.45 11.91
CA ARG A 363 5.10 -24.07 13.03
C ARG A 363 5.87 -22.77 12.79
N SER A 364 5.57 -22.07 11.74
CA SER A 364 6.26 -20.83 11.40
C SER A 364 5.47 -19.61 11.89
N ILE A 365 6.20 -18.63 12.38
CA ILE A 365 5.72 -17.29 12.70
C ILE A 365 6.48 -16.33 11.78
N THR A 366 5.78 -15.55 10.96
CA THR A 366 6.40 -14.51 10.15
C THR A 366 6.38 -13.19 10.89
N TRP A 367 7.49 -12.48 10.84
CA TRP A 367 7.65 -11.12 11.29
C TRP A 367 8.05 -10.23 10.13
N TRP A 368 7.49 -9.03 10.09
CA TRP A 368 7.90 -8.00 9.12
C TRP A 368 8.54 -6.84 9.86
N ALA A 369 9.82 -6.63 9.61
CA ALA A 369 10.51 -5.41 10.02
C ALA A 369 10.34 -4.38 8.92
N MET A 370 9.84 -3.18 9.27
CA MET A 370 9.57 -2.11 8.34
C MET A 370 10.24 -0.82 8.79
N SER A 371 10.93 -0.15 7.88
CA SER A 371 11.58 1.14 8.15
C SER A 371 11.12 2.20 7.16
N ALA A 372 11.09 3.44 7.62
CA ALA A 372 10.74 4.59 6.81
C ALA A 372 11.77 4.83 5.71
N VAL A 373 11.33 5.47 4.62
CA VAL A 373 12.15 5.79 3.45
C VAL A 373 11.94 7.25 3.08
N ARG A 374 13.02 7.98 2.83
CA ARG A 374 12.96 9.35 2.36
C ARG A 374 12.91 9.42 0.82
N PRO A 375 12.35 10.50 0.25
CA PRO A 375 12.38 10.70 -1.19
C PRO A 375 13.81 10.91 -1.71
N ASP A 376 14.08 10.36 -2.90
CA ASP A 376 15.27 10.61 -3.69
C ASP A 376 14.85 10.86 -5.15
N PRO A 377 15.18 11.99 -5.77
CA PRO A 377 14.76 12.30 -7.13
C PRO A 377 15.37 11.38 -8.20
N HIS A 378 16.39 10.59 -7.86
CA HIS A 378 16.98 9.57 -8.74
C HIS A 378 16.15 8.27 -8.72
N ASN A 379 15.44 7.99 -7.63
CA ASN A 379 14.46 6.92 -7.57
C ASN A 379 13.22 7.35 -8.35
N ARG A 380 12.92 6.67 -9.46
CA ARG A 380 11.89 7.15 -10.37
C ARG A 380 11.25 6.08 -11.23
N VAL A 381 10.03 6.36 -11.60
CA VAL A 381 9.31 5.72 -12.71
C VAL A 381 9.65 6.49 -13.99
N ALA A 382 10.06 5.82 -15.02
CA ALA A 382 10.41 6.42 -16.31
C ALA A 382 9.92 5.57 -17.48
N LEU A 383 9.90 6.15 -18.67
CA LEU A 383 9.66 5.43 -19.92
C LEU A 383 10.93 5.41 -20.76
N ARG A 384 11.28 4.24 -21.30
CA ARG A 384 12.27 4.06 -22.34
C ARG A 384 11.58 3.55 -23.60
N GLY A 385 11.20 4.47 -24.49
CA GLY A 385 10.24 4.17 -25.53
C GLY A 385 8.89 3.77 -24.92
N ASN A 386 8.39 2.59 -25.23
CA ASN A 386 7.13 2.07 -24.65
C ASN A 386 7.32 1.22 -23.39
N LEU A 387 8.58 1.04 -22.93
CA LEU A 387 8.89 0.18 -21.79
C LEU A 387 8.89 0.99 -20.50
N LEU A 388 8.24 0.46 -19.48
CA LEU A 388 8.24 1.03 -18.14
C LEU A 388 9.54 0.65 -17.42
N GLN A 389 10.29 1.64 -16.97
CA GLN A 389 11.55 1.47 -16.26
C GLN A 389 11.46 2.03 -14.85
N ILE A 390 11.95 1.25 -13.89
CA ILE A 390 11.99 1.60 -12.46
C ILE A 390 13.44 1.77 -12.06
N HIS A 391 13.83 3.01 -11.76
CA HIS A 391 15.10 3.30 -11.11
C HIS A 391 14.88 3.36 -9.61
N TYR A 392 15.54 2.48 -8.87
CA TYR A 392 15.37 2.43 -7.42
C TYR A 392 16.64 1.99 -6.72
N THR A 393 17.08 2.80 -5.78
CA THR A 393 18.14 2.49 -4.82
C THR A 393 17.57 2.69 -3.42
N ALA A 394 17.66 1.66 -2.59
CA ALA A 394 17.17 1.72 -1.22
C ALA A 394 18.02 2.71 -0.40
N ASN A 395 17.38 3.51 0.44
CA ASN A 395 18.02 4.42 1.39
C ASN A 395 17.59 4.10 2.83
N ASN A 396 18.18 4.77 3.82
CA ASN A 396 17.96 4.51 5.25
C ASN A 396 18.30 3.06 5.67
N ARG A 397 19.29 2.46 5.00
CA ARG A 397 19.62 1.03 5.14
C ARG A 397 20.18 0.68 6.52
N GLU A 398 21.03 1.54 7.10
CA GLU A 398 21.62 1.28 8.42
C GLU A 398 20.53 1.18 9.49
N ALA A 399 19.54 2.08 9.46
CA ALA A 399 18.42 2.04 10.38
C ALA A 399 17.64 0.72 10.25
N HIS A 400 17.39 0.30 9.00
CA HIS A 400 16.69 -0.96 8.72
C HIS A 400 17.46 -2.19 9.19
N ASP A 401 18.75 -2.27 8.88
CA ASP A 401 19.62 -3.37 9.33
C ASP A 401 19.65 -3.46 10.85
N ARG A 402 19.76 -2.31 11.56
CA ARG A 402 19.71 -2.25 13.03
C ARG A 402 18.37 -2.75 13.57
N LEU A 403 17.24 -2.37 12.96
CA LEU A 403 15.92 -2.86 13.33
C LEU A 403 15.84 -4.38 13.21
N VAL A 404 16.28 -4.93 12.07
CA VAL A 404 16.27 -6.37 11.81
C VAL A 404 17.11 -7.13 12.84
N TYR A 405 18.35 -6.68 13.09
CA TYR A 405 19.22 -7.34 14.08
C TYR A 405 18.66 -7.20 15.49
N ARG A 406 18.16 -6.03 15.86
CA ARG A 406 17.52 -5.79 17.15
C ARG A 406 16.34 -6.71 17.38
N TRP A 407 15.49 -6.88 16.35
CA TRP A 407 14.36 -7.80 16.42
C TRP A 407 14.79 -9.25 16.59
N ILE A 408 15.81 -9.69 15.84
CA ILE A 408 16.36 -11.06 16.00
C ILE A 408 16.88 -11.29 17.44
N ASP A 409 17.50 -10.29 18.06
CA ASP A 409 17.95 -10.44 19.44
C ASP A 409 16.78 -10.52 20.43
N CYS A 410 15.68 -9.79 20.19
CA CYS A 410 14.44 -9.95 20.92
C CYS A 410 13.85 -11.37 20.77
N LEU A 411 13.81 -11.91 19.55
CA LEU A 411 13.33 -13.26 19.29
C LEU A 411 14.17 -14.33 20.01
N LYS A 412 15.50 -14.19 20.00
CA LYS A 412 16.39 -15.09 20.78
C LYS A 412 16.12 -15.00 22.28
N ALA A 413 15.84 -13.80 22.81
CA ALA A 413 15.53 -13.63 24.23
C ALA A 413 14.18 -14.29 24.58
N VAL A 414 13.16 -14.14 23.72
CA VAL A 414 11.88 -14.86 23.86
C VAL A 414 12.10 -16.39 23.86
N GLU A 415 12.90 -16.89 22.94
CA GLU A 415 13.17 -18.34 22.81
C GLU A 415 14.00 -18.91 23.96
N ALA A 416 14.84 -18.10 24.58
CA ALA A 416 15.64 -18.48 25.75
C ALA A 416 14.85 -18.40 27.08
N ASP A 417 13.69 -17.77 27.10
CA ASP A 417 12.85 -17.65 28.29
C ASP A 417 12.26 -19.02 28.64
N PRO A 418 12.57 -19.61 29.83
CA PRO A 418 12.07 -20.92 30.23
C PRO A 418 10.54 -21.00 30.36
N LEU A 419 9.88 -19.85 30.45
CA LEU A 419 8.41 -19.76 30.51
C LEU A 419 7.77 -19.69 29.10
N THR A 420 8.58 -19.61 28.04
CA THR A 420 8.06 -19.54 26.68
C THR A 420 7.44 -20.87 26.27
N GLN A 421 6.15 -20.82 25.88
CA GLN A 421 5.41 -21.96 25.37
C GLN A 421 5.17 -21.88 23.84
N VAL A 422 5.34 -20.70 23.25
CA VAL A 422 4.95 -20.39 21.86
C VAL A 422 6.10 -20.49 20.88
N ALA A 423 7.34 -20.26 21.30
CA ALA A 423 8.50 -20.25 20.43
C ALA A 423 9.48 -21.39 20.79
N LYS A 424 10.21 -21.86 19.80
CA LYS A 424 11.24 -22.87 19.94
C LYS A 424 12.58 -22.24 19.56
N ALA A 425 13.61 -22.54 20.35
CA ALA A 425 14.96 -22.12 19.99
C ALA A 425 15.33 -22.64 18.59
N ALA A 426 15.62 -21.68 17.70
CA ALA A 426 16.04 -21.96 16.35
C ALA A 426 17.53 -21.63 16.19
N PRO A 427 18.31 -22.41 15.42
CA PRO A 427 19.71 -22.10 15.18
C PRO A 427 19.89 -20.82 14.36
N THR A 428 18.89 -20.47 13.55
CA THR A 428 18.88 -19.29 12.68
C THR A 428 17.47 -18.75 12.56
N HIS A 429 17.37 -17.45 12.22
CA HIS A 429 16.11 -16.81 11.81
C HIS A 429 16.23 -16.50 10.31
N PRO A 430 15.75 -17.39 9.42
CA PRO A 430 15.74 -17.15 8.00
C PRO A 430 15.03 -15.82 7.71
N ARG A 431 15.62 -15.00 6.85
CA ARG A 431 15.10 -13.69 6.52
C ARG A 431 15.36 -13.31 5.08
N GLY A 432 14.51 -12.45 4.53
CA GLY A 432 14.65 -11.90 3.19
C GLY A 432 14.17 -10.46 3.12
N GLU A 433 15.00 -9.59 2.58
CA GLU A 433 14.61 -8.23 2.23
C GLU A 433 13.67 -8.30 1.01
N ALA A 434 12.60 -7.50 1.02
CA ALA A 434 11.66 -7.42 -0.09
C ALA A 434 12.33 -6.86 -1.35
N PRO A 435 12.44 -7.64 -2.43
CA PRO A 435 13.12 -7.22 -3.65
C PRO A 435 12.33 -6.12 -4.39
N LEU A 436 12.91 -5.56 -5.45
CA LEU A 436 12.29 -4.50 -6.25
C LEU A 436 10.88 -4.83 -6.76
N PRO A 437 10.57 -6.06 -7.21
CA PRO A 437 9.20 -6.40 -7.63
C PRO A 437 8.12 -6.22 -6.56
N VAL A 438 8.47 -6.27 -5.28
CA VAL A 438 7.54 -6.02 -4.16
C VAL A 438 7.34 -4.51 -4.01
N ILE A 439 6.31 -3.99 -4.66
CA ILE A 439 5.98 -2.56 -4.71
C ILE A 439 4.85 -2.14 -3.75
N GLY A 440 4.40 -3.05 -2.90
CA GLY A 440 3.40 -2.73 -1.88
C GLY A 440 3.83 -1.55 -1.02
N GLY A 441 2.94 -0.56 -0.85
CA GLY A 441 3.24 0.67 -0.12
C GLY A 441 4.11 1.69 -0.86
N ALA A 442 4.40 1.50 -2.16
CA ALA A 442 5.10 2.51 -2.96
C ALA A 442 4.33 3.84 -3.02
N CYS A 443 5.07 4.96 -2.97
CA CYS A 443 4.50 6.30 -2.93
C CYS A 443 5.45 7.37 -3.50
N GLY A 444 4.99 8.64 -3.58
CA GLY A 444 5.84 9.82 -3.78
C GLY A 444 6.04 10.29 -5.21
N THR A 445 5.63 9.53 -6.22
CA THR A 445 5.97 9.76 -7.64
C THR A 445 5.23 10.91 -8.33
N CYS A 446 4.22 11.49 -7.70
CA CYS A 446 3.50 12.69 -8.12
C CYS A 446 3.21 13.56 -6.89
N ARG A 447 4.24 13.81 -6.06
CA ARG A 447 4.07 14.37 -4.72
C ARG A 447 3.31 15.70 -4.72
N MET A 448 2.55 15.92 -3.64
CA MET A 448 1.86 17.18 -3.39
C MET A 448 2.80 18.22 -2.77
N GLY A 449 2.45 19.50 -2.96
CA GLY A 449 3.10 20.65 -2.36
C GLY A 449 2.56 21.95 -2.94
N SER A 450 2.83 23.08 -2.30
CA SER A 450 2.40 24.40 -2.77
C SER A 450 3.28 24.95 -3.90
N ASP A 451 4.54 24.51 -3.99
CA ASP A 451 5.49 24.97 -5.01
C ASP A 451 5.43 24.08 -6.27
N PRO A 452 4.94 24.62 -7.42
CA PRO A 452 4.87 23.88 -8.67
C PRO A 452 6.23 23.47 -9.24
N ALA A 453 7.33 24.06 -8.80
CA ALA A 453 8.66 23.66 -9.23
C ALA A 453 9.11 22.34 -8.59
N THR A 454 8.55 21.98 -7.45
CA THR A 454 8.97 20.81 -6.65
C THR A 454 7.85 19.79 -6.42
N SER A 455 6.65 20.05 -6.91
CA SER A 455 5.47 19.18 -6.78
C SER A 455 4.67 19.07 -8.09
N VAL A 456 3.86 18.03 -8.21
CA VAL A 456 3.01 17.78 -9.38
C VAL A 456 1.60 18.31 -9.14
N VAL A 457 1.11 18.17 -7.92
CA VAL A 457 -0.22 18.61 -7.49
C VAL A 457 -0.10 19.55 -6.29
N ASN A 458 -1.08 20.42 -6.14
CA ASN A 458 -1.21 21.27 -4.97
C ASN A 458 -1.68 20.47 -3.74
N LEU A 459 -1.83 21.12 -2.60
CA LEU A 459 -2.26 20.46 -1.36
C LEU A 459 -3.67 19.87 -1.42
N GLU A 460 -4.50 20.31 -2.36
CA GLU A 460 -5.83 19.76 -2.61
C GLU A 460 -5.81 18.54 -3.55
N GLY A 461 -4.64 18.16 -4.07
CA GLY A 461 -4.50 17.05 -5.02
C GLY A 461 -4.77 17.41 -6.47
N ARG A 462 -4.97 18.70 -6.79
CA ARG A 462 -5.19 19.20 -8.14
C ARG A 462 -3.86 19.53 -8.82
N SER A 463 -3.71 19.15 -10.10
CA SER A 463 -2.51 19.46 -10.88
C SER A 463 -2.23 20.97 -10.95
N HIS A 464 -0.95 21.34 -10.84
CA HIS A 464 -0.53 22.72 -11.02
C HIS A 464 -0.67 23.21 -12.47
N GLU A 465 -0.59 22.31 -13.44
CA GLU A 465 -0.51 22.66 -14.87
C GLU A 465 -1.81 22.36 -15.63
N VAL A 466 -2.63 21.41 -15.15
CA VAL A 466 -3.82 20.93 -15.85
C VAL A 466 -5.04 21.12 -14.96
N ALA A 467 -5.91 22.04 -15.34
CA ALA A 467 -6.93 22.61 -14.47
C ALA A 467 -8.00 21.62 -13.98
N ASN A 468 -8.29 20.56 -14.74
CA ASN A 468 -9.30 19.56 -14.39
C ASN A 468 -8.71 18.17 -14.10
N LEU A 469 -7.41 18.12 -13.77
CA LEU A 469 -6.71 16.88 -13.44
C LEU A 469 -6.40 16.82 -11.93
N TRP A 470 -6.76 15.70 -11.31
CA TRP A 470 -6.57 15.42 -9.88
C TRP A 470 -5.84 14.11 -9.68
N ILE A 471 -5.16 13.94 -8.55
CA ILE A 471 -4.50 12.69 -8.16
C ILE A 471 -4.84 12.39 -6.70
N VAL A 472 -5.30 11.16 -6.42
CA VAL A 472 -5.80 10.76 -5.08
C VAL A 472 -5.17 9.48 -4.52
N ASP A 473 -4.13 8.97 -5.13
CA ASP A 473 -3.45 7.74 -4.69
C ASP A 473 -2.15 8.02 -3.92
N ALA A 474 -1.41 6.96 -3.61
CA ALA A 474 -0.15 7.05 -2.88
C ALA A 474 0.94 7.88 -3.58
N SER A 475 0.83 8.14 -4.89
CA SER A 475 1.83 8.92 -5.62
C SER A 475 1.99 10.34 -5.09
N VAL A 476 0.95 10.90 -4.44
CA VAL A 476 0.98 12.29 -3.93
C VAL A 476 1.70 12.42 -2.59
N LEU A 477 1.97 11.34 -1.87
CA LEU A 477 2.51 11.39 -0.51
C LEU A 477 4.00 11.81 -0.51
N PRO A 478 4.41 12.82 0.26
CA PRO A 478 5.80 13.30 0.28
C PRO A 478 6.78 12.39 1.03
N PHE A 479 6.27 11.45 1.85
CA PHE A 479 7.07 10.60 2.71
C PHE A 479 6.48 9.18 2.81
N CYS A 480 7.36 8.17 3.02
CA CYS A 480 6.99 6.78 3.23
C CYS A 480 7.29 6.36 4.68
N PRO A 481 6.29 6.33 5.58
CA PRO A 481 6.48 5.95 6.99
C PRO A 481 6.71 4.45 7.15
N SER A 482 7.21 4.04 8.32
CA SER A 482 7.42 2.62 8.65
C SER A 482 6.15 1.85 9.00
N VAL A 483 5.02 2.53 9.20
CA VAL A 483 3.73 1.91 9.54
C VAL A 483 2.83 1.68 8.33
N GLY A 484 3.34 1.98 7.15
CA GLY A 484 2.61 1.85 5.90
C GLY A 484 1.75 3.08 5.56
N VAL A 485 1.39 3.19 4.28
CA VAL A 485 0.70 4.37 3.74
C VAL A 485 -0.81 4.17 3.56
N GLY A 486 -1.33 2.96 3.79
CA GLY A 486 -2.70 2.59 3.41
C GLY A 486 -3.77 3.52 3.96
N LEU A 487 -3.81 3.72 5.27
CA LEU A 487 -4.82 4.59 5.91
C LEU A 487 -4.65 6.06 5.50
N THR A 488 -3.39 6.52 5.35
CA THR A 488 -3.10 7.90 4.92
C THR A 488 -3.58 8.16 3.50
N VAL A 489 -3.45 7.20 2.59
CA VAL A 489 -4.02 7.29 1.23
C VAL A 489 -5.53 7.40 1.29
N ILE A 490 -6.20 6.58 2.09
CA ILE A 490 -7.67 6.59 2.25
C ILE A 490 -8.13 7.94 2.83
N ALA A 491 -7.52 8.39 3.92
CA ALA A 491 -7.85 9.65 4.57
C ALA A 491 -7.63 10.84 3.61
N ASN A 492 -6.51 10.86 2.90
CA ASN A 492 -6.20 11.91 1.94
C ASN A 492 -7.15 11.89 0.71
N ALA A 493 -7.59 10.69 0.28
CA ALA A 493 -8.57 10.57 -0.80
C ALA A 493 -9.93 11.15 -0.40
N LEU A 494 -10.37 10.98 0.85
CA LEU A 494 -11.58 11.63 1.39
C LEU A 494 -11.42 13.15 1.42
N ARG A 495 -10.27 13.65 1.88
CA ARG A 495 -9.93 15.07 1.93
C ARG A 495 -9.93 15.71 0.54
N ILE A 496 -9.24 15.09 -0.42
CA ILE A 496 -9.20 15.54 -1.82
C ILE A 496 -10.60 15.45 -2.44
N GLY A 497 -11.36 14.39 -2.13
CA GLY A 497 -12.73 14.23 -2.57
C GLY A 497 -13.66 15.35 -2.12
N ALA A 498 -13.46 15.91 -0.93
CA ALA A 498 -14.22 17.06 -0.46
C ALA A 498 -13.89 18.33 -1.27
N ALA A 499 -12.61 18.56 -1.59
CA ALA A 499 -12.18 19.67 -2.45
C ALA A 499 -12.70 19.50 -3.89
N LEU A 500 -12.64 18.29 -4.44
CA LEU A 500 -13.18 17.97 -5.76
C LEU A 500 -14.68 18.24 -5.83
N LYS A 501 -15.47 17.78 -4.85
CA LYS A 501 -16.92 18.04 -4.77
C LYS A 501 -17.26 19.54 -4.73
N ALA A 502 -16.45 20.32 -4.05
CA ALA A 502 -16.65 21.78 -4.01
C ALA A 502 -16.33 22.46 -5.36
N SER A 503 -15.66 21.78 -6.29
CA SER A 503 -15.31 22.28 -7.64
C SER A 503 -16.27 21.78 -8.74
N LEU A 504 -17.16 20.84 -8.45
CA LEU A 504 -18.21 20.32 -9.35
C LEU A 504 -19.47 21.17 -9.28
#